data_cad2d2c0677ed30bea127996adf68ca3
#
_entry.id   cad2d2c0677ed30bea127996adf68ca3
#
_cell.length_a   1.000
_cell.length_b   1.000
_cell.length_c   1.000
_cell.angle_alpha   90.00
_cell.angle_beta   90.00
_cell.angle_gamma   90.00
#
_symmetry.space_group_name_H-M   'P 1'
#
loop_
_entity.id
_entity.type
_entity.pdbx_description
1 polymer ?
#
loop_
_entity_poly.entity_id
_entity_poly.type
_entity_poly.pdbx_seq_one_letter_code
_entity_poly.pdbx_strand_id
1 'polypeptide(L)'
;MASPGRSILILYGSETGNSQDIAEELGSLCQRLHFKSHVEELDGADLNSLLQHQFVIFVISTTGQGDMPHNSLLFWRKLLRKKLPPGCLSQVRYTCFGLGDSTYLKFNWAARKLIRRLEQLGANTFFDCFEADERFDDGIEGAFSSWAGKFYDHLLEEYPPPDGRAPISDDSILPPRWSLSPALSHSSTDSAKIISHSDIDVPPPGPLPIPDGWEATLAESKRMTPLSHWQDVRLLGFDVPSRADGQKLACNPGDCLTIYPKNFPEDVQKLITLMSWETVANQKLDLSACPSLPRNLHASQPCTIRQLLLENIDFTSIPRRSFFKSMSYFATDPNHKERLLEFTKTEFLDEYFDYATRSRRTILEVLDEFTSVKIPPERLLDVFPLIRGRDFSIANGGALLAHPTGDESITRVELLVALVRYRTILRKPRQGLCSRYLASLPPNASLRVGYKPVLTPIHGAQNAQRPLIAMATGTGLAPVRCLIHERLTHPNPGPMLLFFGNRNRSKDFFFEKEWDDLSKDGNGGAGGDENATLTVFTAFSRDQPDKVYIQDILRREANTVNDLIPRNAIFSVCGGSTKMADACKETVFGSFRRSGEEPDREKHLESLTWWQEIW
;
A
#
# COMPACT_ATOMS: atom_id res chain seq x y z
N MET A 1 20.82 35.65 -6.27
CA MET A 1 19.68 35.10 -6.99
C MET A 1 20.17 33.87 -7.71
N ALA A 2 19.59 32.67 -7.47
CA ALA A 2 19.95 31.47 -8.23
C ALA A 2 19.58 31.70 -9.69
N SER A 3 20.46 31.32 -10.63
CA SER A 3 20.17 31.37 -12.06
C SER A 3 18.83 30.70 -12.33
N PRO A 4 17.90 31.30 -13.06
CA PRO A 4 16.58 30.72 -13.32
C PRO A 4 16.60 29.45 -14.17
N GLY A 5 17.67 28.69 -14.18
CA GLY A 5 17.85 27.54 -15.05
C GLY A 5 18.33 26.25 -14.40
N ARG A 6 18.61 26.22 -13.08
CA ARG A 6 19.16 25.00 -12.44
C ARG A 6 18.21 24.44 -11.39
N SER A 7 17.00 24.07 -11.82
CA SER A 7 15.97 23.50 -10.95
C SER A 7 15.44 22.18 -11.50
N ILE A 8 15.23 21.22 -10.63
CA ILE A 8 14.69 19.90 -10.96
C ILE A 8 13.47 19.63 -10.08
N LEU A 9 12.36 19.28 -10.71
CA LEU A 9 11.16 18.78 -10.07
C LEU A 9 11.14 17.26 -10.19
N ILE A 10 11.03 16.55 -9.05
CA ILE A 10 10.97 15.09 -9.01
C ILE A 10 9.61 14.70 -8.49
N LEU A 11 8.82 14.04 -9.33
CA LEU A 11 7.44 13.66 -9.03
C LEU A 11 7.34 12.14 -8.92
N TYR A 12 6.78 11.66 -7.80
CA TYR A 12 6.62 10.23 -7.61
C TYR A 12 5.16 9.80 -7.51
N GLY A 13 4.90 8.58 -8.05
CA GLY A 13 3.65 7.83 -7.87
C GLY A 13 3.96 6.48 -7.21
N SER A 14 3.43 6.23 -6.00
CA SER A 14 3.81 5.06 -5.20
C SER A 14 2.68 4.58 -4.29
N GLU A 15 2.43 3.27 -4.26
CA GLU A 15 1.56 2.66 -3.25
C GLU A 15 2.35 2.28 -1.99
N THR A 16 3.48 1.59 -2.15
CA THR A 16 4.26 1.01 -1.05
C THR A 16 5.44 1.87 -0.60
N GLY A 17 5.76 2.95 -1.36
CA GLY A 17 6.84 3.89 -1.06
C GLY A 17 8.15 3.65 -1.80
N ASN A 18 8.28 2.61 -2.63
CA ASN A 18 9.51 2.36 -3.38
C ASN A 18 9.85 3.52 -4.33
N SER A 19 8.85 4.02 -5.07
CA SER A 19 9.06 5.17 -5.97
C SER A 19 9.38 6.45 -5.20
N GLN A 20 8.85 6.63 -3.99
CA GLN A 20 9.18 7.77 -3.14
C GLN A 20 10.64 7.75 -2.70
N ASP A 21 11.14 6.61 -2.22
CA ASP A 21 12.51 6.45 -1.78
C ASP A 21 13.51 6.77 -2.91
N ILE A 22 13.26 6.21 -4.10
CA ILE A 22 14.04 6.50 -5.31
C ILE A 22 13.98 7.99 -5.66
N ALA A 23 12.82 8.62 -5.59
CA ALA A 23 12.66 10.05 -5.88
C ALA A 23 13.44 10.92 -4.88
N GLU A 24 13.46 10.54 -3.61
CA GLU A 24 14.21 11.22 -2.55
C GLU A 24 15.72 11.07 -2.73
N GLU A 25 16.16 9.87 -3.14
CA GLU A 25 17.57 9.63 -3.46
C GLU A 25 18.02 10.44 -4.70
N LEU A 26 17.21 10.49 -5.75
CA LEU A 26 17.44 11.36 -6.91
C LEU A 26 17.47 12.84 -6.52
N GLY A 27 16.61 13.28 -5.61
CA GLY A 27 16.62 14.62 -5.06
C GLY A 27 17.94 14.97 -4.41
N SER A 28 18.48 14.05 -3.61
CA SER A 28 19.79 14.19 -2.95
C SER A 28 20.94 14.19 -3.97
N LEU A 29 20.90 13.31 -4.97
CA LEU A 29 21.87 13.26 -6.07
C LEU A 29 21.92 14.61 -6.82
N CYS A 30 20.76 15.15 -7.18
CA CYS A 30 20.66 16.44 -7.86
C CYS A 30 21.17 17.60 -7.00
N GLN A 31 20.91 17.60 -5.69
CA GLN A 31 21.46 18.61 -4.77
C GLN A 31 22.98 18.57 -4.70
N ARG A 32 23.58 17.37 -4.73
CA ARG A 32 25.04 17.22 -4.78
C ARG A 32 25.67 17.85 -6.03
N LEU A 33 24.92 17.88 -7.13
CA LEU A 33 25.30 18.58 -8.36
C LEU A 33 24.87 20.05 -8.38
N HIS A 34 24.50 20.61 -7.23
CA HIS A 34 24.04 22.00 -7.07
C HIS A 34 22.76 22.37 -7.83
N PHE A 35 21.90 21.40 -8.14
CA PHE A 35 20.54 21.72 -8.58
C PHE A 35 19.64 22.04 -7.38
N LYS A 36 18.71 22.96 -7.56
CA LYS A 36 17.61 23.16 -6.64
C LYS A 36 16.57 22.07 -6.92
N SER A 37 16.63 20.97 -6.17
CA SER A 37 15.68 19.86 -6.32
C SER A 37 14.44 20.09 -5.45
N HIS A 38 13.28 19.70 -5.99
CA HIS A 38 12.02 19.62 -5.27
C HIS A 38 11.39 18.24 -5.51
N VAL A 39 11.15 17.50 -4.43
CA VAL A 39 10.55 16.15 -4.49
C VAL A 39 9.14 16.22 -3.94
N GLU A 40 8.15 15.78 -4.73
CA GLU A 40 6.74 15.83 -4.37
C GLU A 40 6.00 14.62 -4.96
N GLU A 41 4.88 14.22 -4.36
CA GLU A 41 3.99 13.26 -5.00
C GLU A 41 3.26 13.87 -6.20
N LEU A 42 2.89 13.03 -7.16
CA LEU A 42 2.25 13.47 -8.40
C LEU A 42 0.98 14.30 -8.13
N ASP A 43 0.12 13.88 -7.21
CA ASP A 43 -1.12 14.58 -6.89
C ASP A 43 -0.90 15.92 -6.18
N GLY A 44 0.32 16.16 -5.67
CA GLY A 44 0.74 17.44 -5.11
C GLY A 44 1.12 18.48 -6.14
N ALA A 45 1.40 18.07 -7.37
CA ALA A 45 1.83 18.95 -8.43
C ALA A 45 0.67 19.42 -9.33
N ASP A 46 0.84 20.62 -9.87
CA ASP A 46 0.01 21.14 -10.94
C ASP A 46 0.76 21.08 -12.28
N LEU A 47 0.02 21.10 -13.40
CA LEU A 47 0.64 21.13 -14.74
C LEU A 47 1.53 22.37 -14.95
N ASN A 48 1.20 23.49 -14.30
CA ASN A 48 2.03 24.70 -14.34
C ASN A 48 3.37 24.50 -13.63
N SER A 49 3.45 23.66 -12.58
CA SER A 49 4.69 23.36 -11.89
C SER A 49 5.73 22.73 -12.82
N LEU A 50 5.27 21.91 -13.82
CA LEU A 50 6.15 21.31 -14.80
C LEU A 50 6.90 22.36 -15.65
N LEU A 51 6.25 23.51 -15.91
CA LEU A 51 6.80 24.60 -16.73
C LEU A 51 7.73 25.53 -15.94
N GLN A 52 7.72 25.44 -14.60
CA GLN A 52 8.53 26.32 -13.72
C GLN A 52 9.94 25.76 -13.46
N HIS A 53 10.20 24.52 -13.83
CA HIS A 53 11.47 23.84 -13.59
C HIS A 53 12.20 23.55 -14.91
N GLN A 54 13.51 23.54 -14.84
CA GLN A 54 14.35 23.23 -16.01
C GLN A 54 14.16 21.78 -16.46
N PHE A 55 14.06 20.86 -15.49
CA PHE A 55 13.88 19.44 -15.71
C PHE A 55 12.80 18.86 -14.80
N VAL A 56 12.14 17.83 -15.29
CA VAL A 56 11.16 17.06 -14.51
C VAL A 56 11.54 15.58 -14.55
N ILE A 57 11.63 14.94 -13.40
CA ILE A 57 11.85 13.50 -13.27
C ILE A 57 10.57 12.86 -12.74
N PHE A 58 10.08 11.85 -13.44
CA PHE A 58 8.96 11.04 -12.96
C PHE A 58 9.48 9.71 -12.44
N VAL A 59 9.03 9.32 -11.24
CA VAL A 59 9.32 8.00 -10.65
C VAL A 59 7.98 7.36 -10.32
N ILE A 60 7.59 6.33 -11.05
CA ILE A 60 6.23 5.80 -10.92
C ILE A 60 6.19 4.28 -10.94
N SER A 61 5.49 3.69 -9.97
CA SER A 61 5.19 2.27 -9.94
C SER A 61 3.88 1.96 -10.68
N THR A 62 3.75 0.72 -11.12
CA THR A 62 2.49 0.21 -11.68
C THR A 62 1.77 -0.60 -10.61
N THR A 63 0.48 -0.35 -10.44
CA THR A 63 -0.35 -1.05 -9.44
C THR A 63 -1.50 -1.81 -10.11
N GLY A 64 -2.07 -2.79 -9.40
CA GLY A 64 -3.24 -3.53 -9.83
C GLY A 64 -3.15 -4.10 -11.25
N GLN A 65 -4.10 -3.76 -12.08
CA GLN A 65 -4.18 -4.22 -13.48
C GLN A 65 -3.53 -3.24 -14.49
N GLY A 66 -2.37 -2.69 -14.13
CA GLY A 66 -1.66 -1.70 -14.93
C GLY A 66 -2.16 -0.27 -14.68
N ASP A 67 -2.54 0.01 -13.45
CA ASP A 67 -3.15 1.26 -13.04
C ASP A 67 -2.11 2.22 -12.43
N MET A 68 -2.51 3.48 -12.38
CA MET A 68 -1.73 4.52 -11.72
C MET A 68 -1.80 4.35 -10.20
N PRO A 69 -0.71 4.58 -9.44
CA PRO A 69 -0.76 4.66 -7.99
C PRO A 69 -1.77 5.69 -7.48
N HIS A 70 -2.34 5.45 -6.31
CA HIS A 70 -3.40 6.29 -5.75
C HIS A 70 -3.00 7.77 -5.67
N ASN A 71 -1.77 8.07 -5.23
CA ASN A 71 -1.24 9.42 -5.11
C ASN A 71 -0.80 10.08 -6.44
N SER A 72 -1.26 9.54 -7.57
CA SER A 72 -1.04 10.06 -8.92
C SER A 72 -2.32 10.20 -9.74
N LEU A 73 -3.47 9.78 -9.20
CA LEU A 73 -4.73 9.72 -9.93
C LEU A 73 -5.27 11.10 -10.29
N LEU A 74 -5.15 12.09 -9.41
CA LEU A 74 -5.61 13.46 -9.67
C LEU A 74 -4.74 14.12 -10.75
N PHE A 75 -3.43 13.95 -10.66
CA PHE A 75 -2.50 14.44 -11.68
C PHE A 75 -2.78 13.79 -13.04
N TRP A 76 -2.96 12.48 -13.07
CA TRP A 76 -3.31 11.74 -14.27
C TRP A 76 -4.60 12.25 -14.92
N ARG A 77 -5.66 12.48 -14.12
CA ARG A 77 -6.91 13.08 -14.60
C ARG A 77 -6.72 14.48 -15.17
N LYS A 78 -5.82 15.30 -14.57
CA LYS A 78 -5.46 16.62 -15.11
C LYS A 78 -4.81 16.50 -16.49
N LEU A 79 -3.89 15.54 -16.68
CA LEU A 79 -3.24 15.27 -17.98
C LEU A 79 -4.21 14.76 -19.05
N LEU A 80 -5.26 14.02 -18.68
CA LEU A 80 -6.26 13.48 -19.62
C LEU A 80 -7.33 14.48 -20.05
N ARG A 81 -7.32 15.71 -19.55
CA ARG A 81 -8.32 16.72 -19.93
C ARG A 81 -8.32 16.97 -21.43
N LYS A 82 -9.51 16.84 -22.07
CA LYS A 82 -9.70 17.04 -23.52
C LYS A 82 -9.35 18.46 -24.00
N LYS A 83 -9.37 19.46 -23.09
CA LYS A 83 -9.11 20.87 -23.41
C LYS A 83 -7.62 21.22 -23.45
N LEU A 84 -6.71 20.30 -23.12
CA LEU A 84 -5.28 20.57 -23.22
C LEU A 84 -4.86 20.63 -24.69
N PRO A 85 -4.34 21.78 -25.16
CA PRO A 85 -3.94 21.91 -26.55
C PRO A 85 -2.69 21.06 -26.84
N PRO A 86 -2.54 20.50 -28.05
CA PRO A 86 -1.30 19.87 -28.47
C PRO A 86 -0.12 20.84 -28.30
N GLY A 87 1.00 20.33 -27.83
CA GLY A 87 2.21 21.13 -27.60
C GLY A 87 2.20 22.01 -26.34
N CYS A 88 1.18 21.93 -25.49
CA CYS A 88 1.13 22.73 -24.26
C CYS A 88 2.26 22.44 -23.26
N LEU A 89 2.93 21.30 -23.39
CA LEU A 89 4.10 20.91 -22.60
C LEU A 89 5.40 20.90 -23.42
N SER A 90 5.47 21.58 -24.56
CA SER A 90 6.65 21.59 -25.44
C SER A 90 7.93 22.15 -24.79
N GLN A 91 7.79 22.91 -23.72
CA GLN A 91 8.91 23.44 -22.93
C GLN A 91 9.35 22.50 -21.79
N VAL A 92 8.56 21.43 -21.51
CA VAL A 92 8.90 20.47 -20.47
C VAL A 92 9.93 19.47 -20.98
N ARG A 93 11.05 19.40 -20.27
CA ARG A 93 12.12 18.42 -20.50
C ARG A 93 12.07 17.40 -19.37
N TYR A 94 11.85 16.14 -19.69
CA TYR A 94 11.60 15.12 -18.67
C TYR A 94 12.42 13.85 -18.87
N THR A 95 12.50 13.05 -17.82
CA THR A 95 12.84 11.63 -17.84
C THR A 95 11.90 10.86 -16.92
N CYS A 96 11.82 9.54 -17.06
CA CYS A 96 10.95 8.70 -16.26
C CYS A 96 11.65 7.41 -15.85
N PHE A 97 11.56 7.07 -14.57
CA PHE A 97 11.96 5.79 -14.01
C PHE A 97 10.71 5.02 -13.58
N GLY A 98 10.33 4.00 -14.34
CA GLY A 98 9.19 3.13 -14.08
C GLY A 98 9.57 1.94 -13.20
N LEU A 99 8.73 1.58 -12.23
CA LEU A 99 8.88 0.41 -11.40
C LEU A 99 7.77 -0.59 -11.72
N GLY A 100 8.13 -1.84 -12.03
CA GLY A 100 7.19 -2.89 -12.36
C GLY A 100 7.71 -4.28 -12.02
N ASP A 101 6.87 -5.27 -12.29
CA ASP A 101 7.16 -6.70 -12.19
C ASP A 101 6.66 -7.36 -13.48
N SER A 102 7.56 -7.97 -14.25
CA SER A 102 7.26 -8.59 -15.54
C SER A 102 6.44 -9.89 -15.44
N THR A 103 6.16 -10.38 -14.22
CA THR A 103 5.16 -11.45 -14.03
C THR A 103 3.74 -10.99 -14.37
N TYR A 104 3.50 -9.68 -14.37
CA TYR A 104 2.20 -9.12 -14.72
C TYR A 104 2.14 -8.72 -16.20
N LEU A 105 1.05 -9.10 -16.87
CA LEU A 105 0.84 -8.79 -18.30
C LEU A 105 0.98 -7.28 -18.63
N LYS A 106 0.62 -6.43 -17.67
CA LYS A 106 0.69 -4.98 -17.84
C LYS A 106 1.91 -4.39 -17.12
N PHE A 107 3.08 -5.00 -17.36
CA PHE A 107 4.37 -4.54 -16.88
C PHE A 107 4.64 -3.07 -17.24
N ASN A 108 4.95 -2.26 -16.24
CA ASN A 108 5.29 -0.83 -16.34
C ASN A 108 4.24 0.04 -17.09
N TRP A 109 2.97 -0.38 -17.11
CA TRP A 109 1.94 0.34 -17.87
C TRP A 109 1.66 1.74 -17.34
N ALA A 110 1.81 2.01 -16.06
CA ALA A 110 1.65 3.36 -15.52
C ALA A 110 2.70 4.31 -16.12
N ALA A 111 3.97 3.91 -16.12
CA ALA A 111 5.06 4.67 -16.73
C ALA A 111 4.82 4.86 -18.24
N ARG A 112 4.49 3.79 -18.97
CA ARG A 112 4.22 3.84 -20.43
C ARG A 112 3.07 4.76 -20.78
N LYS A 113 1.96 4.70 -20.03
CA LYS A 113 0.82 5.60 -20.22
C LYS A 113 1.21 7.07 -19.98
N LEU A 114 1.97 7.33 -18.91
CA LEU A 114 2.43 8.66 -18.54
C LEU A 114 3.35 9.23 -19.64
N ILE A 115 4.39 8.49 -20.04
CA ILE A 115 5.34 8.88 -21.08
C ILE A 115 4.59 9.20 -22.37
N ARG A 116 3.76 8.27 -22.86
CA ARG A 116 2.99 8.47 -24.10
C ARG A 116 2.11 9.70 -24.04
N ARG A 117 1.52 9.99 -22.88
CA ARG A 117 0.67 11.18 -22.73
C ARG A 117 1.49 12.48 -22.71
N LEU A 118 2.65 12.50 -22.07
CA LEU A 118 3.57 13.63 -22.07
C LEU A 118 4.06 13.96 -23.50
N GLU A 119 4.44 12.94 -24.26
CA GLU A 119 4.81 13.07 -25.70
C GLU A 119 3.67 13.64 -26.55
N GLN A 120 2.43 13.17 -26.38
CA GLN A 120 1.25 13.72 -27.06
C GLN A 120 1.01 15.21 -26.75
N LEU A 121 1.42 15.66 -25.57
CA LEU A 121 1.32 17.06 -25.16
C LEU A 121 2.56 17.88 -25.54
N GLY A 122 3.55 17.26 -26.20
CA GLY A 122 4.73 17.90 -26.77
C GLY A 122 5.94 17.94 -25.83
N ALA A 123 5.91 17.28 -24.67
CA ALA A 123 7.07 17.21 -23.79
C ALA A 123 8.21 16.38 -24.42
N ASN A 124 9.46 16.75 -24.14
CA ASN A 124 10.65 16.12 -24.69
C ASN A 124 11.50 15.48 -23.61
N THR A 125 12.10 14.33 -23.88
CA THR A 125 13.05 13.69 -22.99
C THR A 125 14.40 14.43 -23.02
N PHE A 126 15.05 14.56 -21.85
CA PHE A 126 16.42 15.05 -21.76
C PHE A 126 17.41 13.95 -21.35
N PHE A 127 16.90 12.86 -20.85
CA PHE A 127 17.64 11.65 -20.52
C PHE A 127 16.72 10.43 -20.75
N ASP A 128 17.28 9.26 -21.02
CA ASP A 128 16.55 8.07 -21.36
C ASP A 128 15.62 7.61 -20.24
N CYS A 129 14.36 7.34 -20.58
CA CYS A 129 13.41 6.72 -19.67
C CYS A 129 13.80 5.25 -19.44
N PHE A 130 13.53 4.73 -18.24
CA PHE A 130 13.88 3.37 -17.86
C PHE A 130 12.70 2.63 -17.24
N GLU A 131 12.58 1.35 -17.54
CA GLU A 131 11.58 0.43 -16.99
C GLU A 131 12.28 -0.63 -16.12
N ALA A 132 12.32 -0.42 -14.83
CA ALA A 132 12.87 -1.38 -13.89
C ALA A 132 11.91 -2.56 -13.67
N ASP A 133 12.49 -3.76 -13.54
CA ASP A 133 11.79 -5.00 -13.28
C ASP A 133 12.22 -5.60 -11.95
N GLU A 134 11.27 -5.89 -11.07
CA GLU A 134 11.55 -6.58 -9.80
C GLU A 134 12.14 -8.00 -9.99
N ARG A 135 12.02 -8.54 -11.22
CA ARG A 135 12.55 -9.86 -11.61
C ARG A 135 14.00 -9.84 -12.05
N PHE A 136 14.63 -8.70 -12.19
CA PHE A 136 16.07 -8.63 -12.43
C PHE A 136 16.83 -9.28 -11.28
N ASP A 137 17.98 -9.88 -11.54
CA ASP A 137 18.79 -10.57 -10.52
C ASP A 137 19.09 -9.65 -9.34
N ASP A 138 19.42 -8.37 -9.62
CA ASP A 138 19.68 -7.33 -8.63
C ASP A 138 18.42 -6.53 -8.25
N GLY A 139 17.24 -6.92 -8.75
CA GLY A 139 15.96 -6.26 -8.52
C GLY A 139 15.91 -4.80 -8.97
N ILE A 140 14.94 -4.08 -8.43
CA ILE A 140 14.78 -2.63 -8.70
C ILE A 140 15.97 -1.83 -8.18
N GLU A 141 16.57 -2.23 -7.05
CA GLU A 141 17.69 -1.54 -6.42
C GLU A 141 18.96 -1.52 -7.29
N GLY A 142 19.30 -2.66 -7.90
CA GLY A 142 20.45 -2.75 -8.81
C GLY A 142 20.21 -2.00 -10.12
N ALA A 143 19.00 -2.15 -10.68
CA ALA A 143 18.57 -1.41 -11.86
C ALA A 143 18.64 0.11 -11.65
N PHE A 144 18.15 0.58 -10.49
CA PHE A 144 18.20 1.99 -10.10
C PHE A 144 19.64 2.49 -9.96
N SER A 145 20.50 1.75 -9.23
CA SER A 145 21.91 2.13 -9.06
C SER A 145 22.62 2.33 -10.40
N SER A 146 22.40 1.42 -11.36
CA SER A 146 23.01 1.52 -12.71
C SER A 146 22.47 2.70 -13.49
N TRP A 147 21.15 2.92 -13.46
CA TRP A 147 20.52 4.04 -14.17
C TRP A 147 20.90 5.39 -13.54
N ALA A 148 20.91 5.50 -12.20
CA ALA A 148 21.27 6.71 -11.47
C ALA A 148 22.74 7.11 -11.69
N GLY A 149 23.66 6.14 -11.81
CA GLY A 149 25.05 6.40 -12.17
C GLY A 149 25.18 7.07 -13.54
N LYS A 150 24.52 6.49 -14.58
CA LYS A 150 24.50 7.08 -15.92
C LYS A 150 23.83 8.46 -15.94
N PHE A 151 22.77 8.63 -15.14
CA PHE A 151 22.07 9.90 -15.00
C PHE A 151 22.96 10.97 -14.34
N TYR A 152 23.72 10.58 -13.32
CA TYR A 152 24.71 11.46 -12.67
C TYR A 152 25.78 11.94 -13.66
N ASP A 153 26.37 11.02 -14.43
CA ASP A 153 27.40 11.32 -15.42
C ASP A 153 26.84 12.26 -16.50
N HIS A 154 25.63 11.97 -17.01
CA HIS A 154 24.95 12.82 -17.98
C HIS A 154 24.71 14.25 -17.45
N LEU A 155 24.25 14.39 -16.20
CA LEU A 155 24.06 15.71 -15.60
C LEU A 155 25.38 16.45 -15.39
N LEU A 156 26.45 15.75 -15.09
CA LEU A 156 27.77 16.33 -14.88
C LEU A 156 28.39 16.80 -16.19
N GLU A 157 28.24 16.03 -17.27
CA GLU A 157 28.78 16.33 -18.61
C GLU A 157 28.00 17.46 -19.31
N GLU A 158 26.68 17.32 -19.40
CA GLU A 158 25.83 18.23 -20.16
C GLU A 158 25.45 19.50 -19.37
N TYR A 159 25.42 19.40 -18.04
CA TYR A 159 24.99 20.47 -17.14
C TYR A 159 25.95 20.61 -15.95
N PRO A 160 27.24 20.91 -16.17
CA PRO A 160 28.24 20.98 -15.12
C PRO A 160 27.86 22.02 -14.03
N PRO A 161 28.31 21.84 -12.78
CA PRO A 161 28.06 22.78 -11.71
C PRO A 161 28.50 24.21 -12.06
N PRO A 162 27.74 25.22 -11.62
CA PRO A 162 28.08 26.61 -11.96
C PRO A 162 29.41 27.04 -11.33
N ASP A 163 30.08 27.95 -11.98
CA ASP A 163 31.32 28.59 -11.51
C ASP A 163 32.48 27.59 -11.24
N GLY A 164 32.47 26.41 -11.91
CA GLY A 164 33.50 25.40 -11.71
C GLY A 164 33.50 24.75 -10.33
N ARG A 165 32.41 24.84 -9.59
CA ARG A 165 32.24 24.18 -8.29
C ARG A 165 32.33 22.68 -8.44
N ALA A 166 33.04 22.02 -7.52
CA ALA A 166 32.98 20.54 -7.46
C ALA A 166 31.61 20.06 -6.93
N PRO A 167 31.16 18.89 -7.35
CA PRO A 167 30.03 18.20 -6.72
C PRO A 167 30.24 18.07 -5.20
N ILE A 168 29.16 18.14 -4.43
CA ILE A 168 29.22 17.91 -2.98
C ILE A 168 29.56 16.45 -2.73
N SER A 169 30.61 16.18 -1.96
CA SER A 169 31.04 14.82 -1.64
C SER A 169 29.93 13.99 -1.00
N ASP A 170 29.91 12.70 -1.34
CA ASP A 170 29.00 11.72 -0.74
C ASP A 170 29.19 11.55 0.77
N ASP A 171 30.37 11.87 1.31
CA ASP A 171 30.64 11.85 2.76
C ASP A 171 30.06 13.07 3.50
N SER A 172 29.63 14.09 2.76
CA SER A 172 29.04 15.29 3.34
C SER A 172 27.54 15.12 3.50
N ILE A 173 27.05 15.40 4.71
CA ILE A 173 25.61 15.42 4.96
C ILE A 173 24.98 16.65 4.30
N LEU A 174 23.90 16.44 3.56
CA LEU A 174 23.13 17.54 2.98
C LEU A 174 22.29 18.27 4.04
N PRO A 175 21.92 19.55 3.81
CA PRO A 175 20.95 20.23 4.64
C PRO A 175 19.64 19.41 4.74
N PRO A 176 18.96 19.42 5.91
CA PRO A 176 17.70 18.70 6.06
C PRO A 176 16.62 19.29 5.14
N ARG A 177 15.82 18.44 4.55
CA ARG A 177 14.60 18.87 3.83
C ARG A 177 13.52 19.31 4.80
N TRP A 178 13.44 18.63 5.93
CA TRP A 178 12.48 18.83 6.99
C TRP A 178 13.25 19.07 8.30
N SER A 179 13.04 20.21 8.94
CA SER A 179 13.66 20.48 10.24
C SER A 179 12.59 20.73 11.29
N LEU A 180 12.72 20.05 12.43
CA LEU A 180 11.84 20.26 13.57
C LEU A 180 12.39 21.39 14.42
N SER A 181 11.53 22.36 14.77
CA SER A 181 11.86 23.46 15.66
C SER A 181 11.20 23.25 17.02
N PRO A 182 11.93 23.38 18.14
CA PRO A 182 11.31 23.45 19.45
C PRO A 182 10.34 24.63 19.52
N ALA A 183 9.21 24.46 20.20
CA ALA A 183 8.32 25.58 20.46
C ALA A 183 9.06 26.62 21.34
N LEU A 184 9.10 27.86 20.90
CA LEU A 184 9.60 28.98 21.70
C LEU A 184 8.59 29.24 22.83
N SER A 185 8.58 28.38 23.84
CA SER A 185 7.71 28.57 25.00
C SER A 185 8.35 29.53 26.00
N HIS A 186 7.81 30.72 26.06
CA HIS A 186 7.86 31.49 27.29
C HIS A 186 7.03 30.73 28.34
N SER A 187 7.71 30.17 29.33
CA SER A 187 7.21 29.71 30.61
C SER A 187 5.75 29.19 30.68
N SER A 188 5.59 27.90 30.64
CA SER A 188 4.72 27.17 31.56
C SER A 188 5.29 25.75 31.74
N THR A 189 5.71 25.46 32.94
CA THR A 189 5.97 24.15 33.47
C THR A 189 4.65 23.36 33.61
N ASP A 190 3.88 23.27 32.53
CA ASP A 190 2.92 22.22 32.40
C ASP A 190 3.69 20.97 31.99
N SER A 191 4.15 20.27 33.02
CA SER A 191 4.57 18.88 32.90
C SER A 191 3.47 18.18 32.17
N ALA A 192 3.70 17.90 30.86
CA ALA A 192 2.86 16.98 30.13
C ALA A 192 2.72 15.76 31.06
N LYS A 193 1.49 15.42 31.46
CA LYS A 193 1.23 14.26 32.32
C LYS A 193 2.05 13.14 31.72
N ILE A 194 3.08 12.73 32.47
CA ILE A 194 3.80 11.49 32.20
C ILE A 194 2.68 10.49 32.06
N ILE A 195 2.51 9.97 30.85
CA ILE A 195 1.56 8.88 30.60
C ILE A 195 2.02 7.82 31.61
N SER A 196 1.26 7.69 32.70
CA SER A 196 1.51 6.67 33.70
C SER A 196 1.61 5.37 32.92
N HIS A 197 2.71 4.64 33.10
CA HIS A 197 2.85 3.30 32.55
C HIS A 197 1.61 2.51 32.94
N SER A 198 0.65 2.40 32.02
CA SER A 198 -0.30 1.30 32.10
C SER A 198 0.55 0.05 31.92
N ASP A 199 0.39 -0.94 32.79
CA ASP A 199 1.12 -2.22 32.74
C ASP A 199 0.88 -2.99 31.41
N ILE A 200 0.22 -2.37 30.46
CA ILE A 200 -0.16 -2.95 29.17
C ILE A 200 0.45 -2.11 28.05
N ASP A 201 1.30 -2.73 27.24
CA ASP A 201 1.87 -2.13 26.04
C ASP A 201 0.79 -2.00 24.93
N VAL A 202 -0.02 -0.95 25.02
CA VAL A 202 -1.08 -0.63 24.06
C VAL A 202 -0.95 0.83 23.62
N PRO A 203 -1.05 1.12 22.33
CA PRO A 203 -1.02 2.50 21.84
C PRO A 203 -2.12 3.36 22.46
N PRO A 204 -1.85 4.65 22.76
CA PRO A 204 -2.85 5.53 23.35
C PRO A 204 -4.08 5.67 22.43
N PRO A 205 -5.30 5.67 23.03
CA PRO A 205 -6.53 5.85 22.26
C PRO A 205 -6.60 7.25 21.65
N GLY A 206 -7.49 7.41 20.68
CA GLY A 206 -7.81 8.68 20.03
C GLY A 206 -7.49 8.69 18.53
N PRO A 207 -8.31 9.40 17.75
CA PRO A 207 -8.16 9.48 16.30
C PRO A 207 -6.95 10.35 15.91
N LEU A 208 -6.31 9.99 14.80
CA LEU A 208 -5.30 10.81 14.13
C LEU A 208 -6.00 11.90 13.30
N PRO A 209 -5.40 13.08 13.10
CA PRO A 209 -5.97 14.15 12.29
C PRO A 209 -5.82 13.88 10.77
N ILE A 210 -6.40 12.78 10.29
CA ILE A 210 -6.36 12.42 8.88
C ILE A 210 -7.24 13.39 8.08
N PRO A 211 -6.70 14.11 7.08
CA PRO A 211 -7.49 14.95 6.20
C PRO A 211 -8.56 14.13 5.47
N ASP A 212 -9.77 14.66 5.36
CA ASP A 212 -10.91 14.01 4.70
C ASP A 212 -11.26 12.59 5.23
N GLY A 213 -10.66 12.20 6.37
CA GLY A 213 -10.95 10.93 7.01
C GLY A 213 -12.38 10.85 7.55
N TRP A 214 -12.87 9.62 7.70
CA TRP A 214 -14.15 9.31 8.33
C TRP A 214 -13.92 8.96 9.80
N GLU A 215 -14.81 9.43 10.66
CA GLU A 215 -14.86 8.93 12.04
C GLU A 215 -15.41 7.51 12.03
N ALA A 216 -14.79 6.63 12.80
CA ALA A 216 -15.21 5.24 12.89
C ALA A 216 -15.04 4.75 14.33
N THR A 217 -16.01 3.99 14.82
CA THR A 217 -15.96 3.38 16.14
C THR A 217 -15.91 1.86 15.99
N LEU A 218 -14.94 1.20 16.64
CA LEU A 218 -14.85 -0.25 16.67
C LEU A 218 -16.00 -0.83 17.50
N ALA A 219 -17.05 -1.29 16.86
CA ALA A 219 -18.22 -1.86 17.50
C ALA A 219 -18.09 -3.36 17.76
N GLU A 220 -17.33 -4.06 16.95
CA GLU A 220 -17.13 -5.51 17.06
C GLU A 220 -15.69 -5.91 16.73
N SER A 221 -15.14 -6.84 17.52
CA SER A 221 -13.87 -7.51 17.23
C SER A 221 -14.02 -9.00 17.56
N LYS A 222 -14.28 -9.80 16.51
CA LYS A 222 -14.53 -11.24 16.65
C LYS A 222 -13.43 -12.05 16.01
N ARG A 223 -12.81 -12.94 16.76
CA ARG A 223 -11.87 -13.92 16.21
C ARG A 223 -12.64 -14.99 15.43
N MET A 224 -12.29 -15.16 14.15
CA MET A 224 -12.94 -16.11 13.23
C MET A 224 -12.29 -17.49 13.27
N THR A 225 -11.04 -17.59 13.70
CA THR A 225 -10.29 -18.85 13.84
C THR A 225 -10.21 -19.29 15.28
N PRO A 226 -10.24 -20.59 15.61
CA PRO A 226 -10.07 -21.08 16.99
C PRO A 226 -8.68 -20.76 17.52
N LEU A 227 -8.52 -20.69 18.86
CA LEU A 227 -7.25 -20.39 19.51
C LEU A 227 -6.13 -21.36 19.12
N SER A 228 -6.48 -22.61 18.82
CA SER A 228 -5.54 -23.64 18.38
C SER A 228 -5.06 -23.48 16.95
N HIS A 229 -5.64 -22.55 16.19
CA HIS A 229 -5.20 -22.29 14.82
C HIS A 229 -3.93 -21.43 14.80
N TRP A 230 -3.04 -21.70 13.82
CA TRP A 230 -1.76 -21.03 13.70
C TRP A 230 -1.89 -19.53 13.39
N GLN A 231 -2.97 -19.13 12.68
CA GLN A 231 -3.24 -17.75 12.28
C GLN A 231 -4.46 -17.21 13.02
N ASP A 232 -4.32 -16.04 13.62
CA ASP A 232 -5.43 -15.28 14.18
C ASP A 232 -6.05 -14.45 13.05
N VAL A 233 -7.31 -14.75 12.69
CA VAL A 233 -8.10 -13.97 11.74
C VAL A 233 -9.29 -13.39 12.48
N ARG A 234 -9.53 -12.09 12.31
CA ARG A 234 -10.59 -11.36 13.00
C ARG A 234 -11.53 -10.67 12.02
N LEU A 235 -12.80 -10.71 12.36
CA LEU A 235 -13.81 -9.83 11.78
C LEU A 235 -13.93 -8.60 12.69
N LEU A 236 -13.65 -7.42 12.13
CA LEU A 236 -13.73 -6.14 12.81
C LEU A 236 -14.89 -5.35 12.22
N GLY A 237 -15.88 -5.02 13.04
CA GLY A 237 -17.02 -4.20 12.65
C GLY A 237 -16.85 -2.76 13.13
N PHE A 238 -16.93 -1.83 12.22
CA PHE A 238 -16.84 -0.39 12.48
C PHE A 238 -18.17 0.29 12.19
N ASP A 239 -18.60 1.14 13.12
CA ASP A 239 -19.71 2.06 12.91
C ASP A 239 -19.17 3.39 12.42
N VAL A 240 -19.59 3.79 11.23
CA VAL A 240 -19.15 5.02 10.56
C VAL A 240 -20.36 5.96 10.43
N PRO A 241 -20.43 7.03 11.26
CA PRO A 241 -21.51 8.00 11.17
C PRO A 241 -21.42 8.84 9.89
N SER A 242 -22.58 9.32 9.45
CA SER A 242 -22.67 10.31 8.39
C SER A 242 -21.91 11.58 8.78
N ARG A 243 -21.34 12.27 7.81
CA ARG A 243 -20.68 13.57 8.02
C ARG A 243 -21.71 14.65 8.43
N ALA A 244 -21.22 15.75 8.96
CA ALA A 244 -22.07 16.88 9.39
C ALA A 244 -22.94 17.48 8.27
N ASP A 245 -22.54 17.31 7.02
CA ASP A 245 -23.31 17.70 5.82
C ASP A 245 -24.35 16.65 5.39
N GLY A 246 -24.50 15.56 6.15
CA GLY A 246 -25.40 14.45 5.85
C GLY A 246 -24.84 13.42 4.86
N GLN A 247 -23.59 13.56 4.40
CA GLN A 247 -22.99 12.59 3.50
C GLN A 247 -22.77 11.26 4.23
N LYS A 248 -23.34 10.18 3.71
CA LYS A 248 -23.09 8.79 4.16
C LYS A 248 -21.89 8.21 3.44
N LEU A 249 -21.20 7.28 4.12
CA LEU A 249 -20.20 6.45 3.48
C LEU A 249 -20.89 5.42 2.59
N ALA A 250 -20.72 5.56 1.27
CA ALA A 250 -21.20 4.60 0.29
C ALA A 250 -20.08 3.63 -0.04
N CYS A 251 -20.28 2.34 0.25
CA CYS A 251 -19.29 1.28 0.01
C CYS A 251 -19.72 0.40 -1.15
N ASN A 252 -18.81 0.21 -2.10
CA ASN A 252 -18.98 -0.70 -3.23
C ASN A 252 -18.01 -1.88 -3.14
N PRO A 253 -18.26 -3.01 -3.80
CA PRO A 253 -17.33 -4.11 -3.89
C PRO A 253 -15.96 -3.69 -4.42
N GLY A 254 -14.90 -4.05 -3.67
CA GLY A 254 -13.52 -3.66 -3.96
C GLY A 254 -13.05 -2.39 -3.25
N ASP A 255 -13.95 -1.58 -2.69
CA ASP A 255 -13.55 -0.41 -1.91
C ASP A 255 -12.84 -0.83 -0.61
N CYS A 256 -11.93 0.03 -0.14
CA CYS A 256 -11.12 -0.24 1.03
C CYS A 256 -11.31 0.84 2.11
N LEU A 257 -11.19 0.43 3.38
CA LEU A 257 -10.86 1.34 4.47
C LEU A 257 -9.36 1.38 4.68
N THR A 258 -8.80 2.58 4.76
CA THR A 258 -7.39 2.80 5.08
C THR A 258 -7.24 3.04 6.56
N ILE A 259 -6.51 2.15 7.24
CA ILE A 259 -6.22 2.23 8.67
C ILE A 259 -4.81 2.78 8.88
N TYR A 260 -4.69 3.82 9.70
CA TYR A 260 -3.41 4.41 10.11
C TYR A 260 -3.06 3.89 11.50
N PRO A 261 -2.09 2.95 11.62
CA PRO A 261 -1.74 2.39 12.92
C PRO A 261 -0.88 3.34 13.74
N LYS A 262 -0.83 3.10 15.04
CA LYS A 262 0.14 3.71 15.95
C LYS A 262 1.20 2.72 16.38
N ASN A 263 2.39 3.21 16.70
CA ASN A 263 3.45 2.43 17.32
C ASN A 263 3.12 2.10 18.77
N PHE A 264 3.79 1.10 19.30
CA PHE A 264 3.64 0.65 20.67
C PHE A 264 4.58 1.42 21.61
N PRO A 265 4.11 1.80 22.82
CA PRO A 265 4.89 2.63 23.76
C PRO A 265 6.26 2.06 24.14
N GLU A 266 6.38 0.73 24.31
CA GLU A 266 7.67 0.09 24.61
C GLU A 266 8.69 0.27 23.48
N ASP A 267 8.26 0.07 22.23
CA ASP A 267 9.12 0.23 21.07
C ASP A 267 9.55 1.71 20.91
N VAL A 268 8.63 2.66 21.17
CA VAL A 268 8.94 4.11 21.18
C VAL A 268 9.94 4.46 22.26
N GLN A 269 9.74 3.95 23.50
CA GLN A 269 10.68 4.21 24.60
C GLN A 269 12.07 3.63 24.29
N LYS A 270 12.12 2.44 23.68
CA LYS A 270 13.37 1.83 23.25
C LYS A 270 14.11 2.73 22.25
N LEU A 271 13.40 3.27 21.24
CA LEU A 271 14.01 4.17 20.26
C LEU A 271 14.52 5.46 20.92
N ILE A 272 13.73 6.08 21.80
CA ILE A 272 14.14 7.28 22.56
C ILE A 272 15.45 7.01 23.31
N THR A 273 15.56 5.88 23.98
CA THR A 273 16.76 5.49 24.73
C THR A 273 17.94 5.21 23.81
N LEU A 274 17.73 4.49 22.70
CA LEU A 274 18.79 4.25 21.71
C LEU A 274 19.36 5.54 21.14
N MET A 275 18.51 6.54 20.90
CA MET A 275 18.93 7.84 20.34
C MET A 275 19.39 8.87 21.39
N SER A 276 19.24 8.55 22.70
CA SER A 276 19.51 9.47 23.82
C SER A 276 18.64 10.73 23.76
N TRP A 277 17.35 10.58 23.44
CA TRP A 277 16.39 11.68 23.32
C TRP A 277 15.53 11.91 24.57
N GLU A 278 15.83 11.31 25.72
CA GLU A 278 15.02 11.37 26.94
C GLU A 278 14.70 12.79 27.38
N THR A 279 15.66 13.71 27.24
CA THR A 279 15.52 15.11 27.67
C THR A 279 14.65 15.94 26.73
N VAL A 280 14.54 15.56 25.47
CA VAL A 280 13.83 16.32 24.42
C VAL A 280 12.53 15.66 23.98
N ALA A 281 12.36 14.37 24.23
CA ALA A 281 11.23 13.57 23.72
C ALA A 281 9.85 14.13 24.07
N ASN A 282 9.71 14.79 25.23
CA ASN A 282 8.46 15.36 25.71
C ASN A 282 8.38 16.89 25.54
N GLN A 283 9.38 17.52 24.91
CA GLN A 283 9.32 18.95 24.60
C GLN A 283 8.31 19.20 23.49
N LYS A 284 7.55 20.29 23.63
CA LYS A 284 6.58 20.72 22.61
C LYS A 284 7.32 21.19 21.37
N LEU A 285 6.80 20.79 20.22
CA LEU A 285 7.27 21.19 18.91
C LEU A 285 6.30 22.20 18.30
N ASP A 286 6.83 23.20 17.61
CA ASP A 286 6.04 24.10 16.78
C ASP A 286 6.17 23.70 15.31
N LEU A 287 5.24 22.87 14.84
CA LEU A 287 5.19 22.44 13.46
C LEU A 287 4.79 23.57 12.49
N SER A 288 4.15 24.63 12.99
CA SER A 288 3.76 25.78 12.16
C SER A 288 4.96 26.66 11.80
N ALA A 289 6.02 26.62 12.61
CA ALA A 289 7.27 27.31 12.33
C ALA A 289 8.15 26.57 11.30
N CYS A 290 7.81 25.34 10.93
CA CYS A 290 8.55 24.59 9.93
C CYS A 290 8.19 25.10 8.52
N PRO A 291 9.16 25.47 7.67
CA PRO A 291 8.88 26.04 6.33
C PRO A 291 8.12 25.11 5.41
N SER A 292 8.29 23.81 5.62
CA SER A 292 7.59 22.74 4.92
C SER A 292 7.57 21.50 5.80
N LEU A 293 6.54 20.68 5.65
CA LEU A 293 6.39 19.40 6.34
C LEU A 293 6.04 18.31 5.32
N PRO A 294 6.37 17.03 5.59
CA PRO A 294 5.92 15.94 4.76
C PRO A 294 4.40 15.92 4.66
N ARG A 295 3.87 15.73 3.45
CA ARG A 295 2.42 15.82 3.18
C ARG A 295 1.61 14.81 3.99
N ASN A 296 2.15 13.62 4.21
CA ASN A 296 1.50 12.53 4.95
C ASN A 296 1.82 12.54 6.45
N LEU A 297 2.27 13.67 6.99
CA LEU A 297 2.46 13.85 8.42
C LEU A 297 1.11 14.20 9.06
N HIS A 298 0.55 13.27 9.81
CA HIS A 298 -0.75 13.43 10.50
C HIS A 298 -0.53 13.70 11.98
N ALA A 299 0.08 14.84 12.30
CA ALA A 299 0.42 15.21 13.66
C ALA A 299 -0.58 16.20 14.26
N SER A 300 -1.04 15.91 15.47
CA SER A 300 -1.88 16.83 16.27
C SER A 300 -1.05 18.01 16.78
N GLN A 301 -1.66 19.18 16.95
CA GLN A 301 -1.03 20.36 17.53
C GLN A 301 -1.59 20.62 18.94
N PRO A 302 -0.75 20.93 19.93
CA PRO A 302 0.70 20.83 19.93
C PRO A 302 1.18 19.38 19.99
N CYS A 303 2.33 19.06 19.42
CA CYS A 303 2.90 17.71 19.49
C CYS A 303 4.28 17.69 20.15
N THR A 304 4.77 16.48 20.44
CA THR A 304 6.11 16.22 20.95
C THR A 304 6.82 15.19 20.06
N ILE A 305 8.15 15.04 20.21
CA ILE A 305 8.88 13.96 19.52
C ILE A 305 8.29 12.59 19.87
N ARG A 306 7.97 12.34 21.16
CA ARG A 306 7.34 11.09 21.58
C ARG A 306 6.03 10.84 20.85
N GLN A 307 5.21 11.87 20.68
CA GLN A 307 3.93 11.75 19.97
C GLN A 307 4.13 11.49 18.47
N LEU A 308 5.11 12.16 17.84
CA LEU A 308 5.47 11.86 16.45
C LEU A 308 5.94 10.41 16.29
N LEU A 309 6.76 9.90 17.21
CA LEU A 309 7.19 8.51 17.21
C LEU A 309 6.02 7.54 17.39
N LEU A 310 5.06 7.85 18.26
CA LEU A 310 3.87 7.01 18.47
C LEU A 310 2.95 6.97 17.24
N GLU A 311 2.78 8.10 16.55
CA GLU A 311 1.67 8.28 15.62
C GLU A 311 2.11 8.40 14.15
N ASN A 312 3.37 8.77 13.87
CA ASN A 312 3.75 9.14 12.51
C ASN A 312 5.01 8.46 11.98
N ILE A 313 5.95 8.03 12.81
CA ILE A 313 7.26 7.53 12.38
C ILE A 313 7.28 6.01 12.30
N ASP A 314 7.61 5.46 11.13
CA ASP A 314 7.68 4.00 10.91
C ASP A 314 9.10 3.45 11.14
N PHE A 315 9.46 3.25 12.38
CA PHE A 315 10.71 2.58 12.76
C PHE A 315 10.55 1.04 12.89
N THR A 316 9.39 0.52 12.57
CA THR A 316 9.10 -0.92 12.52
C THR A 316 9.18 -1.50 11.11
N SER A 317 9.32 -0.64 10.09
CA SER A 317 9.55 -1.06 8.71
C SER A 317 10.96 -1.62 8.50
N ILE A 318 11.13 -2.34 7.40
CA ILE A 318 12.43 -2.82 6.95
C ILE A 318 13.22 -1.63 6.40
N PRO A 319 14.45 -1.37 6.88
CA PRO A 319 15.25 -0.25 6.40
C PRO A 319 15.62 -0.43 4.93
N ARG A 320 15.56 0.66 4.19
CA ARG A 320 16.03 0.76 2.81
C ARG A 320 17.51 1.14 2.77
N ARG A 321 18.14 1.00 1.61
CA ARG A 321 19.56 1.37 1.42
C ARG A 321 19.83 2.84 1.74
N SER A 322 18.91 3.73 1.36
CA SER A 322 18.94 5.16 1.69
C SER A 322 18.99 5.43 3.20
N PHE A 323 18.28 4.61 4.00
CA PHE A 323 18.33 4.69 5.46
C PHE A 323 19.70 4.30 6.01
N PHE A 324 20.34 3.23 5.51
CA PHE A 324 21.71 2.86 5.90
C PHE A 324 22.72 3.96 5.56
N LYS A 325 22.58 4.60 4.38
CA LYS A 325 23.36 5.79 4.01
C LYS A 325 23.19 6.90 5.03
N SER A 326 21.96 7.22 5.40
CA SER A 326 21.66 8.26 6.39
C SER A 326 22.24 7.94 7.77
N MET A 327 22.16 6.70 8.22
CA MET A 327 22.76 6.24 9.49
C MET A 327 24.28 6.44 9.51
N SER A 328 24.96 6.21 8.38
CA SER A 328 26.42 6.29 8.29
C SER A 328 26.97 7.67 8.63
N TYR A 329 26.19 8.73 8.39
CA TYR A 329 26.59 10.09 8.75
C TYR A 329 26.59 10.35 10.26
N PHE A 330 25.83 9.57 11.03
CA PHE A 330 25.66 9.72 12.48
C PHE A 330 26.34 8.60 13.28
N ALA A 331 27.07 7.72 12.61
CA ALA A 331 27.87 6.68 13.25
C ALA A 331 29.21 7.24 13.72
N THR A 332 29.51 7.09 15.02
CA THR A 332 30.79 7.52 15.62
C THR A 332 31.87 6.43 15.60
N ASP A 333 31.48 5.17 15.48
CA ASP A 333 32.40 4.05 15.32
C ASP A 333 32.72 3.86 13.82
N PRO A 334 34.02 3.90 13.44
CA PRO A 334 34.45 3.72 12.04
C PRO A 334 33.99 2.39 11.42
N ASN A 335 34.02 1.28 12.19
CA ASN A 335 33.59 -0.03 11.69
C ASN A 335 32.09 -0.05 11.41
N HIS A 336 31.29 0.55 12.30
CA HIS A 336 29.86 0.72 12.08
C HIS A 336 29.60 1.56 10.83
N LYS A 337 30.31 2.68 10.67
CA LYS A 337 30.18 3.54 9.49
C LYS A 337 30.53 2.79 8.20
N GLU A 338 31.65 2.07 8.19
CA GLU A 338 32.08 1.28 7.03
C GLU A 338 31.02 0.23 6.66
N ARG A 339 30.55 -0.55 7.65
CA ARG A 339 29.53 -1.60 7.43
C ARG A 339 28.22 -1.03 6.91
N LEU A 340 27.76 0.11 7.44
CA LEU A 340 26.56 0.81 6.94
C LEU A 340 26.71 1.26 5.49
N LEU A 341 27.90 1.75 5.11
CA LEU A 341 28.19 2.15 3.73
C LEU A 341 28.30 0.95 2.78
N GLU A 342 28.80 -0.20 3.22
CA GLU A 342 28.82 -1.44 2.43
C GLU A 342 27.41 -1.81 1.97
N PHE A 343 26.40 -1.78 2.85
CA PHE A 343 25.00 -2.06 2.49
C PHE A 343 24.43 -1.11 1.43
N THR A 344 25.08 0.02 1.16
CA THR A 344 24.66 0.96 0.11
C THR A 344 25.32 0.72 -1.24
N LYS A 345 26.34 -0.15 -1.31
CA LYS A 345 27.07 -0.45 -2.55
C LYS A 345 26.44 -1.62 -3.30
N THR A 346 26.53 -1.59 -4.62
CA THR A 346 25.96 -2.63 -5.48
C THR A 346 26.63 -3.99 -5.27
N GLU A 347 27.95 -4.00 -4.97
CA GLU A 347 28.71 -5.24 -4.74
C GLU A 347 28.22 -6.01 -3.51
N PHE A 348 27.56 -5.34 -2.54
CA PHE A 348 27.05 -5.93 -1.30
C PHE A 348 25.51 -6.05 -1.28
N LEU A 349 24.86 -6.01 -2.43
CA LEU A 349 23.40 -6.03 -2.53
C LEU A 349 22.77 -7.31 -1.95
N ASP A 350 23.38 -8.47 -2.21
CA ASP A 350 22.93 -9.75 -1.63
C ASP A 350 23.07 -9.78 -0.10
N GLU A 351 24.14 -9.20 0.43
CA GLU A 351 24.33 -9.09 1.88
C GLU A 351 23.31 -8.16 2.51
N TYR A 352 22.97 -7.04 1.85
CA TYR A 352 21.87 -6.17 2.27
C TYR A 352 20.55 -6.93 2.27
N PHE A 353 20.24 -7.70 1.22
CA PHE A 353 19.02 -8.49 1.17
C PHE A 353 18.94 -9.53 2.28
N ASP A 354 20.02 -10.23 2.56
CA ASP A 354 20.10 -11.22 3.64
C ASP A 354 19.96 -10.56 5.02
N TYR A 355 20.66 -9.45 5.22
CA TYR A 355 20.66 -8.74 6.49
C TYR A 355 19.32 -8.09 6.80
N ALA A 356 18.73 -7.36 5.87
CA ALA A 356 17.53 -6.55 6.09
C ALA A 356 16.25 -7.20 5.55
N THR A 357 16.19 -7.47 4.23
CA THR A 357 14.94 -7.81 3.53
C THR A 357 14.48 -9.24 3.78
N ARG A 358 15.37 -10.24 3.57
CA ARG A 358 15.02 -11.66 3.77
C ARG A 358 14.80 -11.99 5.23
N SER A 359 15.57 -11.39 6.13
CA SER A 359 15.42 -11.53 7.59
C SER A 359 14.23 -10.73 8.15
N ARG A 360 13.69 -9.78 7.37
CA ARG A 360 12.67 -8.83 7.81
C ARG A 360 13.09 -8.05 9.07
N ARG A 361 14.33 -7.62 9.13
CA ARG A 361 14.88 -6.83 10.23
C ARG A 361 14.28 -5.42 10.20
N THR A 362 13.86 -4.91 11.35
CA THR A 362 13.26 -3.57 11.44
C THR A 362 14.32 -2.49 11.66
N ILE A 363 13.97 -1.23 11.34
CA ILE A 363 14.81 -0.06 11.64
C ILE A 363 15.22 -0.06 13.12
N LEU A 364 14.27 -0.30 14.03
CA LEU A 364 14.55 -0.35 15.47
C LEU A 364 15.60 -1.41 15.84
N GLU A 365 15.54 -2.59 15.20
CA GLU A 365 16.52 -3.67 15.44
C GLU A 365 17.89 -3.33 14.86
N VAL A 366 17.94 -2.65 13.72
CA VAL A 366 19.21 -2.17 13.15
C VAL A 366 19.84 -1.11 14.04
N LEU A 367 19.08 -0.15 14.55
CA LEU A 367 19.58 0.85 15.49
C LEU A 367 20.03 0.25 16.83
N ASP A 368 19.42 -0.85 17.27
CA ASP A 368 19.84 -1.61 18.46
C ASP A 368 21.20 -2.31 18.27
N GLU A 369 21.51 -2.70 17.04
CA GLU A 369 22.80 -3.32 16.67
C GLU A 369 23.89 -2.28 16.44
N PHE A 370 23.61 -1.20 15.71
CA PHE A 370 24.54 -0.13 15.41
C PHE A 370 24.50 0.97 16.49
N THR A 371 24.90 0.62 17.71
CA THR A 371 24.76 1.46 18.92
C THR A 371 25.49 2.80 18.87
N SER A 372 26.52 2.95 18.01
CA SER A 372 27.25 4.20 17.82
C SER A 372 26.46 5.25 17.02
N VAL A 373 25.37 4.86 16.37
CA VAL A 373 24.53 5.77 15.61
C VAL A 373 23.67 6.60 16.55
N LYS A 374 23.81 7.93 16.47
CA LYS A 374 23.01 8.88 17.25
C LYS A 374 22.46 9.95 16.31
N ILE A 375 21.24 9.76 15.85
CA ILE A 375 20.57 10.68 14.94
C ILE A 375 20.07 11.89 15.76
N PRO A 376 20.39 13.13 15.38
CA PRO A 376 19.87 14.31 16.04
C PRO A 376 18.34 14.41 15.90
N PRO A 377 17.61 14.84 16.95
CA PRO A 377 16.14 14.86 16.93
C PRO A 377 15.55 15.76 15.84
N GLU A 378 16.24 16.84 15.46
CA GLU A 378 15.84 17.71 14.35
C GLU A 378 15.89 17.04 12.97
N ARG A 379 16.58 15.90 12.86
CA ARG A 379 16.64 15.07 11.64
C ARG A 379 15.57 13.98 11.60
N LEU A 380 14.67 13.92 12.57
CA LEU A 380 13.67 12.86 12.69
C LEU A 380 12.87 12.67 11.40
N LEU A 381 12.28 13.74 10.86
CA LEU A 381 11.46 13.70 9.65
C LEU A 381 12.27 13.54 8.35
N ASP A 382 13.58 13.79 8.40
CA ASP A 382 14.48 13.71 7.25
C ASP A 382 15.06 12.30 7.07
N VAL A 383 15.21 11.55 8.16
CA VAL A 383 15.87 10.24 8.18
C VAL A 383 14.88 9.09 8.28
N PHE A 384 13.85 9.22 9.11
CA PHE A 384 12.90 8.14 9.35
C PHE A 384 11.71 8.21 8.39
N PRO A 385 11.25 7.06 7.85
CA PRO A 385 10.04 7.02 7.04
C PRO A 385 8.79 7.30 7.90
N LEU A 386 7.73 7.81 7.27
CA LEU A 386 6.44 7.99 7.91
C LEU A 386 5.60 6.70 7.86
N ILE A 387 4.77 6.52 8.89
CA ILE A 387 3.73 5.48 8.89
C ILE A 387 2.76 5.76 7.75
N ARG A 388 2.55 4.75 6.92
CA ARG A 388 1.53 4.77 5.87
C ARG A 388 0.25 4.12 6.38
N GLY A 389 -0.88 4.54 5.85
CA GLY A 389 -2.12 3.79 5.99
C GLY A 389 -2.02 2.40 5.35
N ARG A 390 -2.81 1.47 5.83
CA ARG A 390 -2.97 0.13 5.25
C ARG A 390 -4.40 -0.04 4.80
N ASP A 391 -4.57 -0.38 3.52
CA ASP A 391 -5.86 -0.61 2.92
C ASP A 391 -6.36 -2.01 3.25
N PHE A 392 -7.60 -2.09 3.70
CA PHE A 392 -8.31 -3.34 3.96
C PHE A 392 -9.60 -3.34 3.14
N SER A 393 -9.78 -4.35 2.32
CA SER A 393 -11.00 -4.51 1.52
C SER A 393 -12.21 -4.67 2.43
N ILE A 394 -13.27 -3.95 2.13
CA ILE A 394 -14.54 -4.01 2.87
C ILE A 394 -15.16 -5.39 2.65
N ALA A 395 -15.52 -6.05 3.76
CA ALA A 395 -15.96 -7.44 3.77
C ALA A 395 -17.48 -7.61 3.72
N ASN A 396 -18.26 -6.53 3.89
CA ASN A 396 -19.72 -6.56 3.83
C ASN A 396 -20.23 -5.62 2.75
N GLY A 397 -21.39 -5.96 2.18
CA GLY A 397 -22.03 -5.20 1.10
C GLY A 397 -23.55 -5.26 1.20
N GLY A 398 -24.22 -4.53 0.33
CA GLY A 398 -25.68 -4.57 0.24
C GLY A 398 -26.38 -4.28 1.57
N ALA A 399 -27.30 -5.16 1.97
CA ALA A 399 -28.06 -5.01 3.21
C ALA A 399 -27.20 -5.06 4.49
N LEU A 400 -26.01 -5.70 4.44
CA LEU A 400 -25.11 -5.77 5.59
C LEU A 400 -24.40 -4.45 5.93
N LEU A 401 -24.53 -3.43 5.08
CA LEU A 401 -24.04 -2.08 5.38
C LEU A 401 -24.99 -1.30 6.31
N ALA A 402 -26.23 -1.78 6.49
CA ALA A 402 -27.17 -1.19 7.42
C ALA A 402 -26.74 -1.42 8.86
N HIS A 403 -26.86 -0.39 9.70
CA HIS A 403 -26.57 -0.53 11.13
C HIS A 403 -27.59 -1.47 11.79
N PRO A 404 -27.17 -2.39 12.69
CA PRO A 404 -28.05 -3.41 13.30
C PRO A 404 -29.26 -2.83 14.07
N THR A 405 -29.17 -1.61 14.57
CA THR A 405 -30.27 -0.91 15.27
C THR A 405 -31.28 -0.26 14.32
N GLY A 406 -31.02 -0.27 13.00
CA GLY A 406 -31.81 0.44 12.01
C GLY A 406 -31.51 1.95 11.93
N ASP A 407 -30.45 2.44 12.58
CA ASP A 407 -30.03 3.85 12.48
C ASP A 407 -29.44 4.10 11.08
N GLU A 408 -30.21 4.82 10.28
CA GLU A 408 -29.82 5.15 8.91
C GLU A 408 -28.67 6.17 8.82
N SER A 409 -28.32 6.87 9.91
CA SER A 409 -27.20 7.81 9.94
C SER A 409 -25.84 7.13 10.06
N ILE A 410 -25.81 5.81 10.32
CA ILE A 410 -24.59 5.03 10.54
C ILE A 410 -24.45 3.97 9.46
N THR A 411 -23.25 3.86 8.88
CA THR A 411 -22.89 2.76 7.99
C THR A 411 -22.06 1.75 8.77
N ARG A 412 -22.47 0.47 8.81
CA ARG A 412 -21.68 -0.62 9.33
C ARG A 412 -20.66 -1.07 8.27
N VAL A 413 -19.38 -1.05 8.61
CA VAL A 413 -18.30 -1.55 7.73
C VAL A 413 -17.55 -2.66 8.44
N GLU A 414 -17.38 -3.79 7.76
CA GLU A 414 -16.66 -4.95 8.27
C GLU A 414 -15.35 -5.18 7.53
N LEU A 415 -14.29 -5.50 8.27
CA LEU A 415 -12.99 -5.88 7.74
C LEU A 415 -12.62 -7.29 8.21
N LEU A 416 -12.14 -8.14 7.29
CA LEU A 416 -11.62 -9.48 7.62
C LEU A 416 -10.08 -9.42 7.66
N VAL A 417 -9.53 -9.37 8.86
CA VAL A 417 -8.10 -9.09 9.09
C VAL A 417 -7.35 -10.31 9.60
N ALA A 418 -6.38 -10.78 8.83
CA ALA A 418 -5.41 -11.78 9.30
C ALA A 418 -4.28 -11.07 10.04
N LEU A 419 -4.01 -11.48 11.29
CA LEU A 419 -2.89 -10.94 12.05
C LEU A 419 -1.59 -11.48 11.47
N VAL A 420 -0.73 -10.56 11.05
CA VAL A 420 0.59 -10.89 10.52
C VAL A 420 1.50 -11.32 11.67
N ARG A 421 1.76 -12.63 11.76
CA ARG A 421 2.68 -13.20 12.71
C ARG A 421 3.38 -14.41 12.09
N TYR A 422 4.70 -14.30 11.90
CA TYR A 422 5.48 -15.38 11.31
C TYR A 422 6.92 -15.39 11.85
N ARG A 423 7.64 -16.49 11.63
CA ARG A 423 9.04 -16.63 11.99
C ARG A 423 9.90 -16.46 10.75
N THR A 424 11.04 -15.81 10.93
CA THR A 424 12.14 -15.76 9.95
C THR A 424 13.32 -16.56 10.49
N ILE A 425 14.48 -16.44 9.87
CA ILE A 425 15.76 -16.95 10.40
C ILE A 425 16.09 -16.35 11.77
N LEU A 426 15.55 -15.18 12.08
CA LEU A 426 15.64 -14.57 13.41
C LEU A 426 14.64 -15.23 14.35
N ARG A 427 15.06 -15.52 15.59
CA ARG A 427 14.26 -16.27 16.57
C ARG A 427 12.98 -15.51 17.00
N LYS A 428 13.02 -14.17 17.05
CA LYS A 428 11.89 -13.33 17.44
C LYS A 428 10.81 -13.38 16.35
N PRO A 429 9.56 -13.75 16.67
CA PRO A 429 8.47 -13.71 15.70
C PRO A 429 8.22 -12.29 15.17
N ARG A 430 8.02 -12.17 13.87
CA ARG A 430 7.65 -10.91 13.22
C ARG A 430 6.16 -10.68 13.37
N GLN A 431 5.79 -9.43 13.66
CA GLN A 431 4.41 -8.98 13.78
C GLN A 431 4.21 -7.76 12.88
N GLY A 432 3.09 -7.72 12.17
CA GLY A 432 2.73 -6.54 11.37
C GLY A 432 2.21 -5.43 12.28
N LEU A 433 2.73 -4.21 12.15
CA LEU A 433 2.33 -3.07 12.97
C LEU A 433 0.80 -2.85 12.94
N CYS A 434 0.21 -2.73 11.76
CA CYS A 434 -1.22 -2.41 11.63
C CYS A 434 -2.13 -3.53 12.17
N SER A 435 -1.83 -4.78 11.87
CA SER A 435 -2.64 -5.90 12.37
C SER A 435 -2.50 -6.08 13.89
N ARG A 436 -1.30 -5.85 14.48
CA ARG A 436 -1.10 -5.82 15.93
C ARG A 436 -1.87 -4.65 16.57
N TYR A 437 -1.83 -3.46 15.96
CA TYR A 437 -2.58 -2.30 16.40
C TYR A 437 -4.09 -2.57 16.42
N LEU A 438 -4.66 -3.05 15.31
CA LEU A 438 -6.08 -3.39 15.23
C LEU A 438 -6.49 -4.44 16.28
N ALA A 439 -5.62 -5.42 16.54
CA ALA A 439 -5.89 -6.46 17.55
C ALA A 439 -5.84 -5.93 18.99
N SER A 440 -5.15 -4.82 19.25
CA SER A 440 -5.00 -4.20 20.57
C SER A 440 -6.08 -3.15 20.89
N LEU A 441 -6.90 -2.78 19.91
CA LEU A 441 -7.95 -1.78 20.12
C LEU A 441 -8.98 -2.26 21.13
N PRO A 442 -9.30 -1.43 22.15
CA PRO A 442 -10.38 -1.75 23.09
C PRO A 442 -11.75 -1.63 22.40
N PRO A 443 -12.79 -2.28 22.95
CA PRO A 443 -14.16 -2.03 22.51
C PRO A 443 -14.50 -0.53 22.50
N ASN A 444 -15.24 -0.09 21.51
CA ASN A 444 -15.64 1.31 21.31
C ASN A 444 -14.45 2.26 21.08
N ALA A 445 -13.30 1.76 20.64
CA ALA A 445 -12.19 2.61 20.23
C ALA A 445 -12.61 3.50 19.04
N SER A 446 -12.36 4.80 19.17
CA SER A 446 -12.57 5.77 18.09
C SER A 446 -11.33 5.89 17.23
N LEU A 447 -11.52 5.81 15.92
CA LEU A 447 -10.49 5.94 14.90
C LEU A 447 -10.91 7.00 13.88
N ARG A 448 -9.95 7.54 13.16
CA ARG A 448 -10.21 8.24 11.91
C ARG A 448 -9.59 7.44 10.77
N VAL A 449 -10.42 7.03 9.82
CA VAL A 449 -10.07 6.11 8.75
C VAL A 449 -10.12 6.81 7.40
N GLY A 450 -9.24 6.43 6.49
CA GLY A 450 -9.35 6.81 5.09
C GLY A 450 -10.37 5.92 4.37
N TYR A 451 -10.95 6.43 3.31
CA TYR A 451 -11.77 5.65 2.39
C TYR A 451 -11.17 5.72 0.99
N LYS A 452 -10.90 4.56 0.43
CA LYS A 452 -10.30 4.40 -0.91
C LYS A 452 -11.30 3.72 -1.83
N PRO A 453 -11.99 4.49 -2.68
CA PRO A 453 -12.87 3.90 -3.70
C PRO A 453 -12.04 3.21 -4.78
N VAL A 454 -12.48 2.03 -5.18
CA VAL A 454 -11.85 1.26 -6.26
C VAL A 454 -12.84 1.12 -7.41
N LEU A 455 -12.47 1.61 -8.58
CA LEU A 455 -13.31 1.50 -9.77
C LEU A 455 -13.27 0.07 -10.29
N THR A 456 -14.29 -0.71 -9.98
CA THR A 456 -14.44 -2.08 -10.48
C THR A 456 -15.60 -2.15 -11.49
N PRO A 457 -15.43 -2.84 -12.62
CA PRO A 457 -16.51 -2.98 -13.61
C PRO A 457 -17.47 -4.13 -13.32
N ILE A 458 -17.57 -4.60 -12.05
CA ILE A 458 -18.20 -5.89 -11.71
C ILE A 458 -19.45 -5.80 -10.83
N HIS A 459 -19.75 -4.62 -10.30
CA HIS A 459 -20.90 -4.37 -9.43
C HIS A 459 -21.99 -3.53 -10.11
N GLY A 460 -23.13 -3.36 -9.44
CA GLY A 460 -24.28 -2.59 -9.90
C GLY A 460 -25.29 -3.40 -10.70
N ALA A 461 -26.49 -2.84 -10.90
CA ALA A 461 -27.67 -3.54 -11.44
C ALA A 461 -27.42 -4.27 -12.78
N GLN A 462 -26.63 -3.67 -13.68
CA GLN A 462 -26.33 -4.29 -14.99
C GLN A 462 -25.46 -5.54 -14.86
N ASN A 463 -24.55 -5.56 -13.89
CA ASN A 463 -23.64 -6.67 -13.66
C ASN A 463 -24.26 -7.74 -12.76
N ALA A 464 -25.20 -7.37 -11.89
CA ALA A 464 -25.85 -8.31 -10.96
C ALA A 464 -26.61 -9.44 -11.66
N GLN A 465 -27.11 -9.23 -12.87
CA GLN A 465 -27.80 -10.25 -13.65
C GLN A 465 -26.86 -11.21 -14.41
N ARG A 466 -25.58 -10.85 -14.55
CA ARG A 466 -24.57 -11.72 -15.20
C ARG A 466 -24.15 -12.82 -14.24
N PRO A 467 -23.82 -14.04 -14.70
CA PRO A 467 -23.22 -15.04 -13.83
C PRO A 467 -21.93 -14.53 -13.16
N LEU A 468 -21.71 -14.93 -11.91
CA LEU A 468 -20.48 -14.65 -11.17
C LEU A 468 -19.75 -15.95 -10.86
N ILE A 469 -18.46 -16.01 -11.20
CA ILE A 469 -17.55 -17.09 -10.83
C ILE A 469 -16.46 -16.46 -9.96
N ALA A 470 -16.61 -16.62 -8.63
CA ALA A 470 -15.73 -16.02 -7.65
C ALA A 470 -14.77 -17.04 -7.03
N MET A 471 -13.49 -16.74 -7.04
CA MET A 471 -12.41 -17.56 -6.52
C MET A 471 -11.71 -16.79 -5.39
N ALA A 472 -11.74 -17.31 -4.17
CA ALA A 472 -11.20 -16.63 -3.00
C ALA A 472 -10.35 -17.55 -2.14
N THR A 473 -9.23 -17.05 -1.62
CA THR A 473 -8.41 -17.77 -0.64
C THR A 473 -8.16 -16.93 0.61
N GLY A 474 -8.33 -17.54 1.79
CA GLY A 474 -8.10 -16.85 3.06
C GLY A 474 -8.93 -15.57 3.20
N THR A 475 -8.28 -14.46 3.56
CA THR A 475 -8.94 -13.15 3.69
C THR A 475 -9.36 -12.53 2.36
N GLY A 476 -8.92 -13.07 1.22
CA GLY A 476 -9.47 -12.72 -0.10
C GLY A 476 -10.98 -12.96 -0.24
N LEU A 477 -11.57 -13.63 0.73
CA LEU A 477 -13.02 -13.75 0.83
C LEU A 477 -13.73 -12.42 1.12
N ALA A 478 -13.06 -11.43 1.72
CA ALA A 478 -13.65 -10.15 2.10
C ALA A 478 -14.32 -9.41 0.93
N PRO A 479 -13.59 -9.03 -0.14
CA PRO A 479 -14.20 -8.31 -1.26
C PRO A 479 -15.21 -9.17 -2.03
N VAL A 480 -15.03 -10.48 -2.06
CA VAL A 480 -15.99 -11.42 -2.71
C VAL A 480 -17.29 -11.49 -1.92
N ARG A 481 -17.22 -11.53 -0.57
CA ARG A 481 -18.42 -11.50 0.28
C ARG A 481 -19.18 -10.17 0.08
N CYS A 482 -18.47 -9.04 0.05
CA CYS A 482 -19.06 -7.76 -0.27
C CYS A 482 -19.81 -7.78 -1.61
N LEU A 483 -19.20 -8.34 -2.66
CA LEU A 483 -19.78 -8.44 -3.99
C LEU A 483 -21.03 -9.35 -4.02
N ILE A 484 -20.99 -10.49 -3.35
CA ILE A 484 -22.15 -11.41 -3.29
C ILE A 484 -23.34 -10.71 -2.62
N HIS A 485 -23.13 -10.07 -1.45
CA HIS A 485 -24.21 -9.37 -0.76
C HIS A 485 -24.72 -8.14 -1.50
N GLU A 486 -23.87 -7.42 -2.23
CA GLU A 486 -24.31 -6.33 -3.10
C GLU A 486 -25.22 -6.86 -4.20
N ARG A 487 -24.83 -7.95 -4.87
CA ARG A 487 -25.65 -8.56 -5.96
C ARG A 487 -27.00 -9.03 -5.49
N LEU A 488 -27.10 -9.55 -4.25
CA LEU A 488 -28.38 -10.00 -3.66
C LEU A 488 -29.37 -8.86 -3.38
N THR A 489 -28.93 -7.60 -3.41
CA THR A 489 -29.85 -6.45 -3.30
C THR A 489 -30.55 -6.09 -4.62
N HIS A 490 -30.09 -6.63 -5.73
CA HIS A 490 -30.67 -6.37 -7.04
C HIS A 490 -31.75 -7.38 -7.41
N PRO A 491 -32.77 -6.99 -8.18
CA PRO A 491 -33.81 -7.93 -8.63
C PRO A 491 -33.21 -8.94 -9.60
N ASN A 492 -33.54 -10.22 -9.40
CA ASN A 492 -33.15 -11.35 -10.24
C ASN A 492 -31.63 -11.45 -10.46
N PRO A 493 -30.83 -11.59 -9.39
CA PRO A 493 -29.39 -11.77 -9.54
C PRO A 493 -29.08 -13.05 -10.34
N GLY A 494 -28.08 -12.95 -11.21
CA GLY A 494 -27.58 -14.11 -11.96
C GLY A 494 -26.93 -15.15 -11.03
N PRO A 495 -26.77 -16.39 -11.49
CA PRO A 495 -26.18 -17.46 -10.69
C PRO A 495 -24.76 -17.09 -10.25
N MET A 496 -24.42 -17.45 -9.02
CA MET A 496 -23.13 -17.17 -8.39
C MET A 496 -22.46 -18.49 -7.96
N LEU A 497 -21.23 -18.71 -8.40
CA LEU A 497 -20.38 -19.81 -7.96
C LEU A 497 -19.24 -19.21 -7.10
N LEU A 498 -19.15 -19.64 -5.84
CA LEU A 498 -18.07 -19.29 -4.95
C LEU A 498 -17.12 -20.47 -4.77
N PHE A 499 -15.90 -20.36 -5.24
CA PHE A 499 -14.80 -21.30 -4.98
C PHE A 499 -13.94 -20.74 -3.85
N PHE A 500 -14.10 -21.30 -2.65
CA PHE A 500 -13.36 -20.85 -1.46
C PHE A 500 -12.29 -21.86 -1.07
N GLY A 501 -11.05 -21.36 -0.89
CA GLY A 501 -9.89 -22.16 -0.50
C GLY A 501 -9.26 -21.69 0.80
N ASN A 502 -8.98 -22.66 1.72
CA ASN A 502 -8.20 -22.41 2.91
C ASN A 502 -7.49 -23.70 3.38
N ARG A 503 -7.05 -23.77 4.64
CA ARG A 503 -6.29 -24.94 5.14
C ARG A 503 -7.19 -26.04 5.70
N ASN A 504 -8.10 -25.70 6.62
CA ASN A 504 -8.91 -26.67 7.34
C ASN A 504 -10.37 -26.21 7.43
N ARG A 505 -11.34 -27.06 7.06
CA ARG A 505 -12.76 -26.72 7.14
C ARG A 505 -13.17 -26.32 8.57
N SER A 506 -12.80 -27.13 9.56
CA SER A 506 -13.21 -26.92 10.96
C SER A 506 -12.56 -25.72 11.64
N LYS A 507 -11.55 -25.06 11.01
CA LYS A 507 -10.77 -24.01 11.65
C LYS A 507 -10.85 -22.66 10.93
N ASP A 508 -10.90 -22.66 9.61
CA ASP A 508 -10.77 -21.47 8.79
C ASP A 508 -11.73 -21.41 7.59
N PHE A 509 -12.89 -22.10 7.68
CA PHE A 509 -14.01 -21.86 6.78
C PHE A 509 -14.81 -20.65 7.29
N PHE A 510 -14.43 -19.48 6.81
CA PHE A 510 -15.07 -18.23 7.21
C PHE A 510 -16.50 -18.12 6.71
N PHE A 511 -17.41 -17.69 7.59
CA PHE A 511 -18.82 -17.46 7.30
C PHE A 511 -19.60 -18.73 6.84
N GLU A 512 -19.17 -19.94 7.23
CA GLU A 512 -19.79 -21.21 6.81
C GLU A 512 -21.33 -21.19 6.95
N LYS A 513 -21.84 -20.76 8.12
CA LYS A 513 -23.28 -20.68 8.35
C LYS A 513 -23.99 -19.69 7.40
N GLU A 514 -23.37 -18.55 7.12
CA GLU A 514 -23.92 -17.55 6.19
C GLU A 514 -24.04 -18.12 4.77
N TRP A 515 -23.03 -18.87 4.33
CA TRP A 515 -23.05 -19.52 3.03
C TRP A 515 -24.10 -20.64 2.95
N ASP A 516 -24.26 -21.40 4.03
CA ASP A 516 -25.28 -22.44 4.12
C ASP A 516 -26.69 -21.82 4.04
N ASP A 517 -26.94 -20.74 4.73
CA ASP A 517 -28.23 -20.06 4.73
C ASP A 517 -28.53 -19.46 3.34
N LEU A 518 -27.58 -18.75 2.70
CA LEU A 518 -27.74 -18.18 1.36
C LEU A 518 -27.92 -19.25 0.25
N SER A 519 -27.32 -20.41 0.42
CA SER A 519 -27.50 -21.53 -0.53
C SER A 519 -28.86 -22.22 -0.39
N LYS A 520 -29.50 -22.16 0.79
CA LYS A 520 -30.81 -22.77 1.07
C LYS A 520 -32.01 -21.90 0.65
N ASP A 521 -31.85 -20.58 0.75
CA ASP A 521 -32.91 -19.63 0.38
C ASP A 521 -33.27 -19.67 -1.11
N GLY A 522 -32.49 -20.39 -1.93
CA GLY A 522 -32.80 -20.74 -3.32
C GLY A 522 -33.67 -21.98 -3.52
N ASN A 523 -34.39 -22.46 -2.49
CA ASN A 523 -35.34 -23.58 -2.58
C ASN A 523 -34.74 -24.94 -3.02
N GLY A 524 -33.83 -25.54 -2.22
CA GLY A 524 -33.34 -26.86 -2.63
C GLY A 524 -32.50 -27.61 -1.61
N GLY A 525 -33.02 -28.72 -1.16
CA GLY A 525 -32.32 -29.77 -0.43
C GLY A 525 -31.18 -30.40 -1.24
N ALA A 526 -30.34 -31.20 -0.58
CA ALA A 526 -29.18 -31.91 -1.10
C ALA A 526 -29.41 -32.64 -2.45
N GLY A 527 -29.22 -31.94 -3.56
CA GLY A 527 -29.36 -32.41 -4.94
C GLY A 527 -29.48 -31.18 -5.81
N GLY A 528 -28.40 -30.83 -6.52
CA GLY A 528 -28.20 -29.58 -7.27
C GLY A 528 -29.48 -29.08 -7.95
N ASP A 529 -30.08 -28.07 -7.35
CA ASP A 529 -31.22 -27.38 -7.95
C ASP A 529 -30.68 -26.34 -8.94
N GLU A 530 -31.10 -26.42 -10.19
CA GLU A 530 -30.70 -25.54 -11.30
C GLU A 530 -31.06 -24.05 -11.04
N ASN A 531 -31.75 -23.73 -9.94
CA ASN A 531 -32.23 -22.39 -9.57
C ASN A 531 -31.55 -21.79 -8.33
N ALA A 532 -30.53 -22.42 -7.76
CA ALA A 532 -29.83 -21.82 -6.62
C ALA A 532 -29.07 -20.53 -7.03
N THR A 533 -29.35 -19.42 -6.35
CA THR A 533 -28.68 -18.14 -6.62
C THR A 533 -27.20 -18.19 -6.28
N LEU A 534 -26.80 -18.95 -5.25
CA LEU A 534 -25.41 -19.13 -4.81
C LEU A 534 -25.08 -20.63 -4.63
N THR A 535 -23.99 -21.07 -5.27
CA THR A 535 -23.38 -22.38 -5.04
C THR A 535 -21.98 -22.23 -4.50
N VAL A 536 -21.65 -22.93 -3.41
CA VAL A 536 -20.34 -22.81 -2.75
C VAL A 536 -19.54 -24.10 -2.89
N PHE A 537 -18.37 -23.99 -3.46
CA PHE A 537 -17.37 -25.05 -3.59
C PHE A 537 -16.19 -24.77 -2.68
N THR A 538 -15.72 -25.76 -1.94
CA THR A 538 -14.64 -25.56 -0.96
C THR A 538 -13.43 -26.43 -1.25
N ALA A 539 -12.23 -25.89 -1.00
CA ALA A 539 -10.96 -26.60 -1.06
C ALA A 539 -10.18 -26.40 0.24
N PHE A 540 -10.03 -27.45 1.03
CA PHE A 540 -9.24 -27.39 2.27
C PHE A 540 -7.96 -28.21 2.10
N SER A 541 -6.82 -27.51 1.99
CA SER A 541 -5.55 -28.10 1.57
C SER A 541 -4.87 -28.96 2.63
N ARG A 542 -5.43 -29.05 3.87
CA ARG A 542 -4.84 -29.77 4.99
C ARG A 542 -5.80 -30.72 5.71
N ASP A 543 -6.98 -30.98 5.15
CA ASP A 543 -7.95 -31.92 5.74
C ASP A 543 -7.76 -33.35 5.23
N GLN A 544 -6.96 -33.54 4.19
CA GLN A 544 -6.61 -34.83 3.60
C GLN A 544 -5.09 -34.89 3.30
N PRO A 545 -4.53 -36.11 3.09
CA PRO A 545 -3.11 -36.28 2.74
C PRO A 545 -2.69 -35.54 1.47
N ASP A 546 -3.48 -35.64 0.41
CA ASP A 546 -3.25 -34.93 -0.85
C ASP A 546 -3.79 -33.51 -0.76
N LYS A 547 -2.95 -32.54 -1.09
CA LYS A 547 -3.35 -31.14 -1.05
C LYS A 547 -4.34 -30.84 -2.16
N VAL A 548 -5.54 -30.38 -1.81
CA VAL A 548 -6.55 -29.91 -2.74
C VAL A 548 -6.64 -28.38 -2.66
N TYR A 549 -6.50 -27.72 -3.79
CA TYR A 549 -6.60 -26.27 -3.93
C TYR A 549 -7.82 -25.87 -4.78
N ILE A 550 -8.16 -24.59 -4.79
CA ILE A 550 -9.35 -24.11 -5.53
C ILE A 550 -9.27 -24.40 -7.03
N GLN A 551 -8.08 -24.33 -7.66
CA GLN A 551 -7.92 -24.69 -9.07
C GLN A 551 -8.20 -26.17 -9.36
N ASP A 552 -8.05 -27.07 -8.37
CA ASP A 552 -8.38 -28.48 -8.52
C ASP A 552 -9.90 -28.69 -8.50
N ILE A 553 -10.60 -27.92 -7.65
CA ILE A 553 -12.07 -27.91 -7.64
C ILE A 553 -12.61 -27.27 -8.91
N LEU A 554 -12.04 -26.13 -9.36
CA LEU A 554 -12.42 -25.53 -10.65
C LEU A 554 -12.30 -26.53 -11.81
N ARG A 555 -11.26 -27.37 -11.80
CA ARG A 555 -11.07 -28.40 -12.83
C ARG A 555 -12.14 -29.51 -12.75
N ARG A 556 -12.57 -29.87 -11.54
CA ARG A 556 -13.65 -30.84 -11.33
C ARG A 556 -14.98 -30.30 -11.80
N GLU A 557 -15.26 -29.04 -11.52
CA GLU A 557 -16.51 -28.35 -11.85
C GLU A 557 -16.44 -27.60 -13.21
N ALA A 558 -15.53 -28.04 -14.10
CA ALA A 558 -15.28 -27.37 -15.37
C ALA A 558 -16.52 -27.22 -16.24
N ASN A 559 -17.41 -28.21 -16.24
CA ASN A 559 -18.64 -28.16 -17.02
C ASN A 559 -19.58 -27.08 -16.52
N THR A 560 -19.82 -27.01 -15.19
CA THR A 560 -20.63 -25.97 -14.56
C THR A 560 -20.10 -24.57 -14.84
N VAL A 561 -18.76 -24.41 -14.80
CA VAL A 561 -18.10 -23.13 -15.12
C VAL A 561 -18.26 -22.78 -16.61
N ASN A 562 -18.00 -23.76 -17.49
CA ASN A 562 -18.06 -23.55 -18.94
C ASN A 562 -19.47 -23.22 -19.44
N ASP A 563 -20.52 -23.73 -18.81
CA ASP A 563 -21.92 -23.43 -19.14
C ASP A 563 -22.32 -21.97 -18.86
N LEU A 564 -21.58 -21.30 -17.95
CA LEU A 564 -21.81 -19.88 -17.62
C LEU A 564 -21.02 -18.90 -18.49
N ILE A 565 -19.94 -19.34 -19.11
CA ILE A 565 -19.09 -18.48 -19.97
C ILE A 565 -19.86 -17.85 -21.12
N PRO A 566 -20.66 -18.58 -21.92
CA PRO A 566 -21.44 -17.99 -23.01
C PRO A 566 -22.49 -16.96 -22.55
N ARG A 567 -22.85 -16.99 -21.26
CA ARG A 567 -23.77 -16.03 -20.62
C ARG A 567 -23.06 -14.75 -20.16
N ASN A 568 -21.85 -14.49 -20.64
CA ASN A 568 -21.03 -13.34 -20.29
C ASN A 568 -20.70 -13.26 -18.79
N ALA A 569 -20.22 -14.37 -18.23
CA ALA A 569 -19.86 -14.47 -16.83
C ALA A 569 -18.78 -13.45 -16.41
N ILE A 570 -18.87 -13.02 -15.16
CA ILE A 570 -17.86 -12.21 -14.48
C ILE A 570 -16.97 -13.15 -13.65
N PHE A 571 -15.67 -13.01 -13.80
CA PHE A 571 -14.67 -13.73 -13.01
C PHE A 571 -14.06 -12.83 -11.96
N SER A 572 -14.01 -13.28 -10.70
CA SER A 572 -13.36 -12.60 -9.59
C SER A 572 -12.32 -13.52 -8.95
N VAL A 573 -11.07 -13.04 -8.79
CA VAL A 573 -10.00 -13.80 -8.14
C VAL A 573 -9.38 -12.95 -7.05
N CYS A 574 -9.50 -13.36 -5.78
CA CYS A 574 -9.05 -12.58 -4.64
C CYS A 574 -8.23 -13.42 -3.65
N GLY A 575 -7.07 -12.90 -3.22
CA GLY A 575 -6.23 -13.58 -2.22
C GLY A 575 -4.77 -13.15 -2.19
N GLY A 576 -3.97 -13.82 -1.37
CA GLY A 576 -2.58 -13.45 -1.10
C GLY A 576 -1.53 -14.10 -2.02
N SER A 577 -1.89 -14.57 -3.24
CA SER A 577 -0.94 -15.27 -4.11
C SER A 577 -1.24 -15.07 -5.59
N THR A 578 -0.32 -14.46 -6.32
CA THR A 578 -0.34 -14.37 -7.79
C THR A 578 -0.35 -15.74 -8.43
N LYS A 579 0.45 -16.70 -7.93
CA LYS A 579 0.49 -18.07 -8.45
C LYS A 579 -0.87 -18.77 -8.37
N MET A 580 -1.65 -18.51 -7.32
CA MET A 580 -3.01 -19.03 -7.19
C MET A 580 -3.92 -18.40 -8.24
N ALA A 581 -3.85 -17.10 -8.44
CA ALA A 581 -4.66 -16.39 -9.42
C ALA A 581 -4.36 -16.88 -10.85
N ASP A 582 -3.10 -17.03 -11.21
CA ASP A 582 -2.66 -17.54 -12.52
C ASP A 582 -3.12 -18.98 -12.72
N ALA A 583 -2.96 -19.86 -11.73
CA ALA A 583 -3.41 -21.25 -11.80
C ALA A 583 -4.94 -21.37 -11.98
N CYS A 584 -5.72 -20.51 -11.31
CA CYS A 584 -7.17 -20.45 -11.51
C CYS A 584 -7.51 -20.00 -12.94
N LYS A 585 -6.88 -18.94 -13.42
CA LYS A 585 -7.09 -18.43 -14.77
C LYS A 585 -6.73 -19.45 -15.84
N GLU A 586 -5.56 -20.08 -15.73
CA GLU A 586 -5.13 -21.15 -16.64
C GLU A 586 -6.06 -22.36 -16.62
N THR A 587 -6.60 -22.71 -15.44
CA THR A 587 -7.55 -23.82 -15.31
C THR A 587 -8.85 -23.51 -16.07
N VAL A 588 -9.40 -22.31 -15.91
CA VAL A 588 -10.60 -21.88 -16.65
C VAL A 588 -10.33 -21.87 -18.14
N PHE A 589 -9.25 -21.26 -18.60
CA PHE A 589 -8.89 -21.21 -20.02
C PHE A 589 -8.64 -22.60 -20.60
N GLY A 590 -7.88 -23.44 -19.89
CA GLY A 590 -7.57 -24.79 -20.33
C GLY A 590 -8.78 -25.71 -20.40
N SER A 591 -9.76 -25.57 -19.52
CA SER A 591 -11.00 -26.36 -19.56
C SER A 591 -11.90 -25.92 -20.73
N PHE A 592 -12.04 -24.64 -20.95
CA PHE A 592 -12.86 -24.08 -22.01
C PHE A 592 -12.30 -24.38 -23.40
N ARG A 593 -10.98 -24.30 -23.59
CA ARG A 593 -10.30 -24.68 -24.85
C ARG A 593 -10.52 -26.15 -25.21
N ARG A 594 -10.54 -27.07 -24.23
CA ARG A 594 -10.77 -28.51 -24.46
C ARG A 594 -12.21 -28.83 -24.81
N SER A 595 -13.17 -28.02 -24.40
CA SER A 595 -14.59 -28.24 -24.67
C SER A 595 -15.05 -27.80 -26.07
N GLY A 596 -14.17 -27.20 -26.89
CA GLY A 596 -14.53 -26.76 -28.25
C GLY A 596 -13.34 -26.42 -29.15
N GLU A 597 -13.50 -26.70 -30.45
CA GLU A 597 -12.43 -26.57 -31.47
C GLU A 597 -12.40 -25.21 -32.18
N GLU A 598 -13.21 -24.20 -31.78
CA GLU A 598 -13.33 -22.95 -32.52
C GLU A 598 -12.31 -21.88 -32.07
N PRO A 599 -11.56 -21.25 -33.01
CA PRO A 599 -10.60 -20.17 -32.70
C PRO A 599 -11.20 -18.93 -32.01
N ASP A 600 -12.51 -18.70 -32.19
CA ASP A 600 -13.21 -17.56 -31.58
C ASP A 600 -13.45 -17.70 -30.07
N ARG A 601 -13.34 -18.90 -29.50
CA ARG A 601 -13.50 -19.14 -28.06
C ARG A 601 -12.38 -18.52 -27.22
N GLU A 602 -11.15 -18.51 -27.72
CA GLU A 602 -10.02 -17.89 -27.01
C GLU A 602 -10.19 -16.36 -26.93
N LYS A 603 -10.59 -15.75 -28.03
CA LYS A 603 -10.93 -14.32 -28.07
C LYS A 603 -12.10 -13.97 -27.16
N HIS A 604 -13.09 -14.89 -27.06
CA HIS A 604 -14.22 -14.69 -26.15
C HIS A 604 -13.77 -14.71 -24.70
N LEU A 605 -12.91 -15.65 -24.28
CA LEU A 605 -12.34 -15.68 -22.93
C LEU A 605 -11.53 -14.41 -22.59
N GLU A 606 -10.77 -13.88 -23.55
CA GLU A 606 -10.03 -12.64 -23.40
C GLU A 606 -10.95 -11.42 -23.27
N SER A 607 -12.15 -11.48 -23.86
CA SER A 607 -13.15 -10.41 -23.78
C SER A 607 -13.96 -10.42 -22.48
N LEU A 608 -13.90 -11.50 -21.68
CA LEU A 608 -14.63 -11.61 -20.42
C LEU A 608 -14.14 -10.62 -19.37
N THR A 609 -15.04 -10.26 -18.48
CA THR A 609 -14.72 -9.38 -17.37
C THR A 609 -13.98 -10.15 -16.28
N TRP A 610 -12.71 -9.81 -16.03
CA TRP A 610 -11.90 -10.33 -14.95
C TRP A 610 -11.61 -9.25 -13.94
N TRP A 611 -11.87 -9.54 -12.67
CA TRP A 611 -11.43 -8.72 -11.55
C TRP A 611 -10.49 -9.52 -10.67
N GLN A 612 -9.33 -8.96 -10.43
CA GLN A 612 -8.29 -9.61 -9.64
C GLN A 612 -7.83 -8.66 -8.54
N GLU A 613 -7.87 -9.13 -7.30
CA GLU A 613 -7.38 -8.41 -6.13
C GLU A 613 -6.42 -9.31 -5.36
N ILE A 614 -5.12 -9.00 -5.47
CA ILE A 614 -4.03 -9.80 -4.88
C ILE A 614 -3.16 -8.86 -4.06
N TRP A 615 -2.81 -9.27 -2.83
CA TRP A 615 -1.99 -8.50 -1.89
C TRP A 615 -0.89 -9.33 -1.20
#